data_00cbc9945da75c29e3a983c1ca7d5eb3
#
_entry.id   00cbc9945da75c29e3a983c1ca7d5eb3
#
_cell.length_a   1.000
_cell.length_b   1.000
_cell.length_c   1.000
_cell.angle_alpha   90.00
_cell.angle_beta   90.00
_cell.angle_gamma   90.00
#
_symmetry.space_group_name_H-M   'P 1'
#
loop_
_entity.id
_entity.type
_entity.pdbx_description
1 polymer ?
#
loop_
_entity_poly.entity_id
_entity_poly.type
_entity_poly.pdbx_seq_one_letter_code
_entity_poly.pdbx_strand_id
1 'polypeptide(L)' 'MILDGEITEIISPPNKADRFRCVTVWVPATEEHTEITIPVEDFKKTGLSEGDQITIKVEKKLDIDAMAQDLLKGKL' A
#
# COMPACT_ATOMS: atom_id res chain seq x y z
N MET A 1 -1.29 10.32 -7.02
CA MET A 1 -1.83 9.36 -8.01
C MET A 1 -2.66 8.30 -7.28
N ILE A 2 -3.82 8.02 -7.79
CA ILE A 2 -4.71 7.00 -7.21
C ILE A 2 -4.98 5.96 -8.29
N LEU A 3 -4.76 4.70 -7.93
CA LEU A 3 -5.04 3.56 -8.81
C LEU A 3 -6.18 2.73 -8.20
N ASP A 4 -7.12 2.35 -9.02
CA ASP A 4 -8.16 1.41 -8.60
C ASP A 4 -7.66 -0.01 -8.79
N GLY A 5 -8.07 -0.90 -7.89
CA GLY A 5 -7.69 -2.29 -7.97
C GLY A 5 -8.74 -3.21 -7.39
N GLU A 6 -8.62 -4.49 -7.71
CA GLU A 6 -9.48 -5.54 -7.17
C GLU A 6 -8.61 -6.59 -6.50
N ILE A 7 -8.99 -7.00 -5.30
CA ILE A 7 -8.27 -8.05 -4.59
C ILE A 7 -8.63 -9.39 -5.24
N THR A 8 -7.63 -10.06 -5.80
CA THR A 8 -7.82 -11.35 -6.47
C THR A 8 -7.42 -12.54 -5.61
N GLU A 9 -6.49 -12.34 -4.67
CA GLU A 9 -6.03 -13.42 -3.81
C GLU A 9 -5.49 -12.87 -2.50
N ILE A 10 -5.72 -13.59 -1.41
CA ILE A 10 -5.16 -13.27 -0.10
C ILE A 10 -4.46 -14.51 0.42
N ILE A 11 -3.17 -14.38 0.70
CA ILE A 11 -2.33 -15.50 1.14
C ILE A 11 -1.72 -15.19 2.50
N SER A 12 -1.68 -16.21 3.37
CA SER A 12 -0.91 -16.16 4.60
C SER A 12 0.51 -16.61 4.29
N PRO A 13 1.52 -15.73 4.41
CA PRO A 13 2.89 -16.10 4.05
C PRO A 13 3.41 -17.19 5.00
N PRO A 14 4.07 -18.26 4.45
CA PRO A 14 4.67 -19.29 5.30
C PRO A 14 5.67 -18.66 6.26
N ASN A 15 5.76 -19.14 7.47
CA ASN A 15 6.66 -18.64 8.52
C ASN A 15 6.34 -17.24 9.07
N LYS A 16 5.40 -16.51 8.46
CA LYS A 16 5.02 -15.16 8.89
C LYS A 16 3.51 -14.96 8.96
N ALA A 17 2.73 -16.04 8.93
CA ALA A 17 1.28 -15.97 8.89
C ALA A 17 0.67 -15.32 10.13
N ASP A 18 1.39 -15.29 11.25
CA ASP A 18 0.96 -14.65 12.48
C ASP A 18 1.15 -13.12 12.45
N ARG A 19 1.94 -12.61 11.51
CA ARG A 19 2.30 -11.20 11.45
C ARG A 19 1.83 -10.47 10.19
N PHE A 20 1.75 -11.17 9.07
CA PHE A 20 1.50 -10.55 7.77
C PHE A 20 0.47 -11.29 6.94
N ARG A 21 -0.12 -10.59 5.98
CA ARG A 21 -0.93 -11.15 4.90
C ARG A 21 -0.44 -10.58 3.58
N CYS A 22 -0.36 -11.42 2.56
CA CYS A 22 -0.01 -11.01 1.21
C CYS A 22 -1.29 -10.87 0.40
N VAL A 23 -1.54 -9.69 -0.12
CA VAL A 23 -2.74 -9.38 -0.88
C VAL A 23 -2.35 -9.14 -2.33
N THR A 24 -2.89 -9.93 -3.25
CA THR A 24 -2.67 -9.75 -4.68
C THR A 24 -3.81 -8.89 -5.23
N VAL A 25 -3.44 -7.83 -5.94
CA VAL A 25 -4.38 -6.84 -6.47
C VAL A 25 -4.22 -6.76 -7.97
N TRP A 26 -5.33 -6.87 -8.71
CA TRP A 26 -5.38 -6.58 -10.13
C TRP A 26 -5.59 -5.09 -10.32
N VAL A 27 -4.71 -4.44 -11.07
CA VAL A 27 -4.78 -3.00 -11.37
C VAL A 27 -5.09 -2.81 -12.86
N PRO A 28 -6.34 -2.50 -13.23
CA PRO A 28 -6.71 -2.37 -14.64
C PRO A 28 -5.94 -1.28 -15.38
N ALA A 29 -5.59 -0.20 -14.72
CA ALA A 29 -4.86 0.92 -15.34
C ALA A 29 -3.50 0.51 -15.89
N THR A 30 -2.86 -0.46 -15.25
CA THR A 30 -1.53 -0.96 -15.64
C THR A 30 -1.61 -2.35 -16.27
N GLU A 31 -2.78 -2.99 -16.21
CA GLU A 31 -2.99 -4.36 -16.68
C GLU A 31 -2.03 -5.36 -16.01
N GLU A 32 -1.76 -5.14 -14.73
CA GLU A 32 -0.83 -5.96 -13.97
C GLU A 32 -1.40 -6.34 -12.62
N HIS A 33 -0.91 -7.45 -12.08
CA HIS A 33 -1.12 -7.81 -10.68
C HIS A 33 0.02 -7.25 -9.85
N THR A 34 -0.31 -6.73 -8.68
CA THR A 34 0.69 -6.31 -7.70
C THR A 34 0.42 -7.01 -6.38
N GLU A 35 1.47 -7.29 -5.64
CA GLU A 35 1.37 -7.92 -4.33
C GLU A 35 1.74 -6.92 -3.25
N ILE A 36 0.91 -6.84 -2.22
CA ILE A 36 1.12 -5.94 -1.10
C ILE A 36 1.13 -6.79 0.18
N THR A 37 2.16 -6.63 0.98
CA THR A 37 2.24 -7.29 2.29
C THR A 37 1.72 -6.34 3.34
N ILE A 38 0.72 -6.78 4.09
CA ILE A 38 0.04 -5.97 5.10
C ILE A 38 0.19 -6.61 6.48
N PRO A 39 0.51 -5.84 7.53
CA PRO A 39 0.49 -6.37 8.89
C PRO A 39 -0.89 -6.93 9.22
N VAL A 40 -0.91 -8.09 9.89
CA VAL A 40 -2.16 -8.81 10.15
C VAL A 40 -3.15 -7.99 10.98
N GLU A 41 -2.67 -7.15 11.87
CA GLU A 41 -3.55 -6.29 12.67
C GLU A 41 -4.28 -5.27 11.81
N ASP A 42 -3.58 -4.65 10.88
CA ASP A 42 -4.17 -3.71 9.94
C ASP A 42 -5.13 -4.41 8.98
N PHE A 43 -4.74 -5.61 8.54
CA PHE A 43 -5.59 -6.44 7.70
C PHE A 43 -6.93 -6.74 8.36
N LYS A 44 -6.91 -7.13 9.65
CA LYS A 44 -8.14 -7.42 10.41
C LYS A 44 -9.01 -6.18 10.58
N LYS A 45 -8.40 -5.02 10.80
CA LYS A 45 -9.13 -3.78 10.97
C LYS A 45 -9.84 -3.33 9.70
N THR A 46 -9.24 -3.56 8.54
CA THR A 46 -9.80 -3.15 7.27
C THR A 46 -10.86 -4.11 6.75
N GLY A 47 -10.85 -5.36 7.21
CA GLY A 47 -11.83 -6.36 6.79
C GLY A 47 -11.77 -6.69 5.30
N LEU A 48 -10.58 -6.69 4.71
CA LEU A 48 -10.40 -6.98 3.29
C LEU A 48 -10.74 -8.43 2.97
N SER A 49 -11.35 -8.64 1.80
CA SER A 49 -11.70 -9.97 1.28
C SER A 49 -11.40 -10.05 -0.21
N GLU A 50 -11.27 -11.26 -0.73
CA GLU A 50 -11.13 -11.48 -2.17
C GLU A 50 -12.37 -10.94 -2.89
N GLY A 51 -12.15 -10.26 -4.00
CA GLY A 51 -13.19 -9.60 -4.77
C GLY A 51 -13.48 -8.17 -4.37
N ASP A 52 -12.90 -7.69 -3.27
CA ASP A 52 -13.10 -6.31 -2.85
C ASP A 52 -12.42 -5.32 -3.80
N GLN A 53 -13.09 -4.20 -4.03
CA GLN A 53 -12.52 -3.09 -4.76
C GLN A 53 -11.76 -2.21 -3.79
N ILE A 54 -10.53 -1.83 -4.17
CA ILE A 54 -9.69 -0.97 -3.33
C ILE A 54 -9.09 0.15 -4.16
N THR A 55 -8.60 1.16 -3.48
CA THR A 55 -7.79 2.20 -4.09
C THR A 55 -6.38 2.15 -3.54
N ILE A 56 -5.40 2.35 -4.43
CA ILE A 56 -4.00 2.43 -4.05
C ILE A 56 -3.55 3.85 -4.27
N LYS A 57 -3.16 4.51 -3.20
CA LYS A 57 -2.68 5.88 -3.28
C LYS A 57 -1.16 5.87 -3.34
N VAL A 58 -0.61 6.47 -4.39
CA VAL A 58 0.84 6.58 -4.58
C VAL A 58 1.21 8.04 -4.45
N GLU A 59 1.96 8.36 -3.43
CA GLU A 59 2.43 9.71 -3.17
C GLU A 59 3.93 9.68 -2.90
N LYS A 60 4.60 10.73 -3.34
CA LYS A 60 5.99 10.89 -3.00
C LYS A 60 6.10 11.15 -1.50
N LYS A 61 6.88 10.34 -0.81
CA LYS A 61 7.13 10.57 0.60
C LYS A 61 8.00 11.80 0.76
N LEU A 62 7.52 12.75 1.56
CA LEU A 62 8.26 13.97 1.81
C LEU A 62 9.43 13.70 2.75
N ASP A 63 10.60 14.24 2.39
CA ASP A 63 11.77 14.24 3.26
C ASP A 63 11.68 15.49 4.13
N ILE A 64 11.32 15.30 5.39
CA ILE A 64 11.11 16.40 6.33
C ILE A 64 12.40 17.20 6.55
N ASP A 65 13.53 16.53 6.60
CA ASP A 65 14.83 17.20 6.78
C ASP A 65 15.18 18.08 5.56
N ALA A 66 14.97 17.56 4.35
CA ALA A 66 15.18 18.32 3.14
C ALA A 66 14.23 19.52 3.06
N MET A 67 12.96 19.33 3.43
CA MET A 67 11.98 20.42 3.47
C MET A 67 12.38 21.51 4.46
N ALA A 68 12.84 21.12 5.63
CA ALA A 68 13.29 22.09 6.65
C ALA A 68 14.48 22.90 6.15
N GLN A 69 15.42 22.25 5.48
CA GLN A 69 16.57 22.92 4.87
C GLN A 69 16.15 23.90 3.80
N ASP A 70 15.23 23.51 2.92
CA ASP A 70 14.72 24.37 1.86
C ASP A 70 13.99 25.58 2.42
N LEU A 71 13.20 25.41 3.47
CA LEU A 71 12.52 26.50 4.12
C LEU A 71 13.50 27.49 4.75
N LEU A 72 14.55 26.99 5.37
CA LEU A 72 15.59 27.84 5.94
C LEU A 72 16.34 28.62 4.87
N LYS A 73 16.65 27.97 3.75
CA LYS A 73 17.30 28.63 2.61
C LYS A 73 16.38 29.67 1.98
N GLY A 74 15.09 29.40 1.93
CA GLY A 74 14.13 30.33 1.35
C GLY A 74 13.96 31.60 2.15
N LYS A 75 14.37 31.64 3.40
CA LYS A 75 14.30 32.82 4.26
C LYS A 75 15.54 33.71 4.18
N LEU A 76 16.56 33.18 3.57
CA LEU A 76 17.81 33.92 3.41
C LEU A 76 17.87 34.58 2.04
#